data_d08eadbb5f06413fbf51a749a6e3708b
#
_entry.id   d08eadbb5f06413fbf51a749a6e3708b
#
_cell.length_a   1.000
_cell.length_b   1.000
_cell.length_c   1.000
_cell.angle_alpha   90.00
_cell.angle_beta   90.00
_cell.angle_gamma   90.00
#
_symmetry.space_group_name_H-M   'P 1'
#
loop_
_entity.id
_entity.type
_entity.pdbx_description
1 polymer ?
#
loop_
_entity_poly.entity_id
_entity_poly.type
_entity_poly.pdbx_seq_one_letter_code
_entity_poly.pdbx_strand_id
1 'polypeptide(L)'
;MDMAREHPAGDLDDACNPASTALEAKAVGNLLVDPRFHSDPAAYHALLRRLRAEAPVFWVEPDDYAPFWIVTRHADVMQVERAMDIFVNGPRVMLRKTAVDEQIRKVTGGRPFLLNQLPNMDGDEHRLHRKLTQAWFAPGRIKILDEELRGYARDLFDRTLDGDGRCDFMRAVASWYPLRVIMRIIGVPAEDEALMLKMTQQLFGPDDPEIKTEKIDVISTVQGFFDYFRALLESRRTAPADDLATLLAQAEIGEKEALSYFILAATAGHDTTSASIAGGTLALLQNPEQFDRLRGDMSLLPSAIDEMIRWVSPVTHFFRTPTEDYELRGQTIGAGQAMMMCYPSANRDEEVFDEPYRFDIGRPPHRHLAFGYGPHVCLGQHLARMEMRIFFEELFARIDRLELDGDPRWIQTNFVGGLKSLPVRYSSRAAIAA
;
A
#
# COMPACT_ATOMS: atom_id res chain seq x y z
N MET A 1 -29.12 13.48 -31.63
CA MET A 1 -29.67 14.08 -30.43
C MET A 1 -28.65 13.88 -29.31
N ASP A 2 -27.77 14.88 -29.25
CA ASP A 2 -26.61 14.93 -28.37
C ASP A 2 -27.06 15.26 -26.95
N MET A 3 -26.76 14.42 -26.00
CA MET A 3 -26.87 14.75 -24.57
C MET A 3 -25.47 14.67 -23.97
N ALA A 4 -24.66 15.69 -24.25
CA ALA A 4 -23.49 15.99 -23.45
C ALA A 4 -23.96 16.35 -22.02
N ARG A 5 -23.67 15.47 -21.06
CA ARG A 5 -23.83 15.78 -19.63
C ARG A 5 -22.63 16.63 -19.22
N GLU A 6 -22.88 17.91 -19.02
CA GLU A 6 -21.97 18.83 -18.36
C GLU A 6 -21.67 18.28 -16.95
N HIS A 7 -20.39 18.00 -16.67
CA HIS A 7 -19.90 17.78 -15.32
C HIS A 7 -19.61 19.15 -14.68
N PRO A 8 -19.97 19.37 -13.42
CA PRO A 8 -19.55 20.58 -12.71
C PRO A 8 -18.05 20.48 -12.39
N ALA A 9 -17.23 21.02 -13.29
CA ALA A 9 -15.78 21.17 -13.12
C ALA A 9 -15.38 22.37 -12.23
N GLY A 10 -16.35 23.01 -11.58
CA GLY A 10 -16.13 24.33 -10.97
C GLY A 10 -15.40 24.37 -9.63
N ASP A 11 -15.40 23.27 -8.84
CA ASP A 11 -14.88 23.34 -7.45
C ASP A 11 -13.47 22.76 -7.24
N LEU A 12 -12.91 22.04 -8.23
CA LEU A 12 -11.57 21.43 -8.10
C LEU A 12 -10.44 22.38 -8.51
N ASP A 13 -10.72 23.33 -9.41
CA ASP A 13 -9.72 24.25 -9.95
C ASP A 13 -9.28 25.34 -8.95
N ASP A 14 -10.16 25.79 -8.05
CA ASP A 14 -9.83 26.88 -7.12
C ASP A 14 -8.93 26.44 -5.97
N ALA A 15 -9.04 25.22 -5.47
CA ALA A 15 -8.20 24.73 -4.36
C ALA A 15 -6.77 24.37 -4.80
N CYS A 16 -6.58 24.06 -6.09
CA CYS A 16 -5.25 23.76 -6.69
C CYS A 16 -4.65 24.96 -7.44
N ASN A 17 -5.37 26.10 -7.52
CA ASN A 17 -4.87 27.30 -8.18
C ASN A 17 -3.73 27.91 -7.37
N PRO A 18 -2.49 28.02 -7.90
CA PRO A 18 -1.38 28.66 -7.20
C PRO A 18 -1.58 30.14 -6.88
N ALA A 19 -2.67 30.75 -7.39
CA ALA A 19 -3.08 32.11 -7.07
C ALA A 19 -4.02 32.22 -5.87
N SER A 20 -4.54 31.10 -5.29
CA SER A 20 -5.32 31.11 -4.05
C SER A 20 -4.42 31.38 -2.84
N THR A 21 -4.69 32.47 -2.13
CA THR A 21 -3.78 33.04 -1.12
C THR A 21 -3.83 32.37 0.26
N ALA A 22 -4.74 31.44 0.51
CA ALA A 22 -4.85 30.77 1.82
C ALA A 22 -5.23 29.30 1.68
N LEU A 23 -4.65 28.44 2.55
CA LEU A 23 -5.08 27.06 2.74
C LEU A 23 -6.34 27.06 3.62
N GLU A 24 -7.45 26.56 3.09
CA GLU A 24 -8.70 26.44 3.85
C GLU A 24 -8.87 25.02 4.39
N ALA A 25 -9.08 24.87 5.70
CA ALA A 25 -9.16 23.59 6.40
C ALA A 25 -10.18 22.63 5.79
N LYS A 26 -11.35 23.14 5.42
CA LYS A 26 -12.42 22.34 4.81
C LYS A 26 -12.10 21.92 3.38
N ALA A 27 -11.65 22.86 2.54
CA ALA A 27 -11.32 22.58 1.14
C ALA A 27 -10.19 21.57 1.01
N VAL A 28 -9.09 21.78 1.74
CA VAL A 28 -7.94 20.84 1.81
C VAL A 28 -8.40 19.50 2.35
N GLY A 29 -9.21 19.48 3.41
CA GLY A 29 -9.75 18.26 4.00
C GLY A 29 -10.55 17.44 3.00
N ASN A 30 -11.47 18.08 2.26
CA ASN A 30 -12.30 17.42 1.26
C ASN A 30 -11.46 16.81 0.11
N LEU A 31 -10.39 17.47 -0.35
CA LEU A 31 -9.47 16.92 -1.32
C LEU A 31 -8.73 15.69 -0.77
N LEU A 32 -8.21 15.77 0.45
CA LEU A 32 -7.45 14.66 1.06
C LEU A 32 -8.28 13.40 1.29
N VAL A 33 -9.59 13.51 1.48
CA VAL A 33 -10.46 12.35 1.70
C VAL A 33 -11.13 11.85 0.41
N ASP A 34 -11.11 12.61 -0.69
CA ASP A 34 -11.73 12.21 -1.96
C ASP A 34 -10.86 11.16 -2.71
N PRO A 35 -11.34 9.92 -2.90
CA PRO A 35 -10.62 8.89 -3.64
C PRO A 35 -10.26 9.28 -5.09
N ARG A 36 -11.07 10.15 -5.72
CA ARG A 36 -10.83 10.63 -7.09
C ARG A 36 -9.62 11.55 -7.17
N PHE A 37 -9.41 12.39 -6.14
CA PHE A 37 -8.26 13.28 -6.08
C PHE A 37 -6.95 12.50 -5.98
N HIS A 38 -6.94 11.37 -5.29
CA HIS A 38 -5.76 10.49 -5.22
C HIS A 38 -5.46 9.78 -6.57
N SER A 39 -6.43 9.72 -7.49
CA SER A 39 -6.21 9.17 -8.84
C SER A 39 -5.61 10.16 -9.83
N ASP A 40 -5.36 11.40 -9.42
CA ASP A 40 -4.57 12.42 -10.12
C ASP A 40 -3.26 12.69 -9.36
N PRO A 41 -2.16 11.96 -9.67
CA PRO A 41 -0.90 12.12 -8.96
C PRO A 41 -0.30 13.54 -9.05
N ALA A 42 -0.55 14.25 -10.16
CA ALA A 42 0.00 15.59 -10.35
C ALA A 42 -0.65 16.59 -9.38
N ALA A 43 -1.98 16.63 -9.35
CA ALA A 43 -2.74 17.48 -8.44
C ALA A 43 -2.47 17.11 -6.96
N TYR A 44 -2.48 15.82 -6.65
CA TYR A 44 -2.22 15.30 -5.30
C TYR A 44 -0.84 15.73 -4.78
N HIS A 45 0.22 15.51 -5.56
CA HIS A 45 1.57 15.93 -5.15
C HIS A 45 1.77 17.44 -5.13
N ALA A 46 1.07 18.20 -5.97
CA ALA A 46 1.10 19.66 -5.91
C ALA A 46 0.53 20.19 -4.59
N LEU A 47 -0.61 19.65 -4.14
CA LEU A 47 -1.17 19.99 -2.82
C LEU A 47 -0.23 19.61 -1.68
N LEU A 48 0.34 18.41 -1.69
CA LEU A 48 1.27 17.95 -0.66
C LEU A 48 2.55 18.80 -0.60
N ARG A 49 3.07 19.23 -1.76
CA ARG A 49 4.21 20.13 -1.83
C ARG A 49 3.89 21.48 -1.19
N ARG A 50 2.72 22.02 -1.48
CA ARG A 50 2.25 23.27 -0.89
C ARG A 50 2.10 23.16 0.63
N LEU A 51 1.47 22.08 1.11
CA LEU A 51 1.34 21.83 2.56
C LEU A 51 2.71 21.74 3.25
N ARG A 52 3.67 21.01 2.68
CA ARG A 52 5.04 20.94 3.25
C ARG A 52 5.69 22.31 3.37
N ALA A 53 5.48 23.18 2.38
CA ALA A 53 6.13 24.49 2.34
C ALA A 53 5.45 25.51 3.28
N GLU A 54 4.12 25.55 3.32
CA GLU A 54 3.35 26.61 3.95
C GLU A 54 2.79 26.21 5.34
N ALA A 55 2.36 24.95 5.50
CA ALA A 55 1.70 24.46 6.70
C ALA A 55 1.98 22.97 6.92
N PRO A 56 3.21 22.57 7.29
CA PRO A 56 3.62 21.17 7.36
C PRO A 56 2.85 20.34 8.41
N VAL A 57 2.25 20.97 9.38
CA VAL A 57 1.28 20.43 10.34
C VAL A 57 0.03 21.27 10.23
N PHE A 58 -1.04 20.71 9.66
CA PHE A 58 -2.22 21.47 9.29
C PHE A 58 -3.51 20.77 9.74
N TRP A 59 -4.42 21.54 10.37
CA TRP A 59 -5.73 21.03 10.77
C TRP A 59 -6.68 21.04 9.59
N VAL A 60 -7.43 19.94 9.36
CA VAL A 60 -8.44 19.82 8.31
C VAL A 60 -9.77 19.34 8.84
N GLU A 61 -10.84 19.82 8.21
CA GLU A 61 -12.23 19.57 8.61
C GLU A 61 -13.05 19.08 7.41
N PRO A 62 -12.79 17.87 6.91
CA PRO A 62 -13.50 17.33 5.75
C PRO A 62 -14.96 17.00 6.08
N ASP A 63 -15.82 17.10 5.06
CA ASP A 63 -17.19 16.63 5.15
C ASP A 63 -17.23 15.10 5.33
N ASP A 64 -18.20 14.57 6.03
CA ASP A 64 -18.42 13.14 6.29
C ASP A 64 -17.31 12.40 7.06
N TYR A 65 -16.21 13.05 7.43
CA TYR A 65 -15.10 12.48 8.19
C TYR A 65 -14.85 13.28 9.46
N ALA A 66 -14.39 12.61 10.52
CA ALA A 66 -13.94 13.34 11.70
C ALA A 66 -12.70 14.19 11.36
N PRO A 67 -12.58 15.42 11.91
CA PRO A 67 -11.42 16.28 11.69
C PRO A 67 -10.11 15.64 12.11
N PHE A 68 -8.97 16.12 11.55
CA PHE A 68 -7.64 15.61 11.89
C PHE A 68 -6.52 16.59 11.51
N TRP A 69 -5.34 16.36 12.07
CA TRP A 69 -4.11 16.99 11.65
C TRP A 69 -3.44 16.21 10.53
N ILE A 70 -2.97 16.85 9.45
CA ILE A 70 -2.07 16.22 8.50
C ILE A 70 -0.63 16.61 8.82
N VAL A 71 0.28 15.62 8.85
CA VAL A 71 1.72 15.78 9.08
C VAL A 71 2.44 15.39 7.79
N THR A 72 3.16 16.34 7.18
CA THR A 72 3.66 16.21 5.80
C THR A 72 5.17 16.10 5.69
N ARG A 73 5.95 16.57 6.69
CA ARG A 73 7.41 16.54 6.70
C ARG A 73 7.95 15.20 7.20
N HIS A 74 9.01 14.74 6.59
CA HIS A 74 9.68 13.47 6.89
C HIS A 74 10.14 13.38 8.37
N ALA A 75 10.82 14.41 8.87
CA ALA A 75 11.30 14.42 10.24
C ALA A 75 10.18 14.36 11.28
N ASP A 76 9.06 15.05 11.01
CA ASP A 76 7.90 15.10 11.89
C ASP A 76 7.18 13.76 11.94
N VAL A 77 7.00 13.11 10.78
CA VAL A 77 6.45 11.75 10.71
C VAL A 77 7.32 10.77 11.50
N MET A 78 8.64 10.82 11.34
CA MET A 78 9.56 9.98 12.13
C MET A 78 9.49 10.27 13.62
N GLN A 79 9.36 11.53 14.01
CA GLN A 79 9.26 11.95 15.42
C GLN A 79 8.02 11.35 16.07
N VAL A 80 6.85 11.47 15.42
CA VAL A 80 5.58 10.93 15.92
C VAL A 80 5.60 9.40 15.94
N GLU A 81 6.06 8.74 14.88
CA GLU A 81 6.07 7.27 14.80
C GLU A 81 7.07 6.60 15.74
N ARG A 82 8.05 7.33 16.24
CA ARG A 82 9.02 6.84 17.24
C ARG A 82 8.47 6.91 18.65
N ALA A 83 7.68 7.91 18.98
CA ALA A 83 7.26 8.24 20.35
C ALA A 83 5.96 7.50 20.73
N MET A 84 6.02 6.16 20.75
CA MET A 84 4.87 5.28 21.04
C MET A 84 4.43 5.29 22.52
N ASP A 85 5.14 5.95 23.39
CA ASP A 85 4.74 6.28 24.77
C ASP A 85 3.74 7.44 24.84
N ILE A 86 3.78 8.33 23.84
CA ILE A 86 2.87 9.47 23.71
C ILE A 86 1.79 9.19 22.68
N PHE A 87 2.14 8.59 21.54
CA PHE A 87 1.24 8.40 20.40
C PHE A 87 0.78 6.94 20.30
N VAL A 88 -0.52 6.74 20.29
CA VAL A 88 -1.15 5.43 20.08
C VAL A 88 -1.76 5.34 18.67
N ASN A 89 -1.97 4.12 18.20
CA ASN A 89 -2.61 3.88 16.90
C ASN A 89 -4.13 4.02 16.95
N GLY A 90 -4.71 3.61 18.09
CA GLY A 90 -6.16 3.78 18.29
C GLY A 90 -6.55 5.22 18.64
N PRO A 91 -7.84 5.57 18.54
CA PRO A 91 -8.96 4.78 17.99
C PRO A 91 -9.11 4.86 16.47
N ARG A 92 -8.23 5.56 15.76
CA ARG A 92 -8.31 5.79 14.32
C ARG A 92 -6.97 5.50 13.66
N VAL A 93 -6.92 4.46 12.79
CA VAL A 93 -5.69 4.01 12.12
C VAL A 93 -5.62 4.47 10.66
N MET A 94 -6.78 4.62 10.02
CA MET A 94 -6.91 5.06 8.62
C MET A 94 -8.13 5.96 8.45
N LEU A 95 -8.24 6.61 7.28
CA LEU A 95 -9.42 7.37 6.89
C LEU A 95 -10.64 6.46 6.79
N ARG A 96 -11.72 6.86 7.48
CA ARG A 96 -13.05 6.26 7.36
C ARG A 96 -14.11 7.33 7.56
N LYS A 97 -15.22 7.22 6.83
CA LYS A 97 -16.38 8.07 7.02
C LYS A 97 -16.94 7.87 8.43
N THR A 98 -17.41 8.95 9.04
CA THR A 98 -17.99 8.94 10.40
C THR A 98 -19.12 7.92 10.52
N ALA A 99 -20.00 7.83 9.52
CA ALA A 99 -21.08 6.84 9.49
C ALA A 99 -20.58 5.39 9.53
N VAL A 100 -19.42 5.09 8.92
CA VAL A 100 -18.80 3.75 8.94
C VAL A 100 -18.22 3.47 10.32
N ASP A 101 -17.56 4.45 10.94
CA ASP A 101 -17.04 4.33 12.32
C ASP A 101 -18.17 4.09 13.34
N GLU A 102 -19.31 4.77 13.19
CA GLU A 102 -20.50 4.55 14.04
C GLU A 102 -21.08 3.15 13.86
N GLN A 103 -21.17 2.67 12.61
CA GLN A 103 -21.64 1.32 12.32
C GLN A 103 -20.71 0.25 12.92
N ILE A 104 -19.38 0.43 12.78
CA ILE A 104 -18.40 -0.48 13.37
C ILE A 104 -18.58 -0.52 14.89
N ARG A 105 -18.66 0.63 15.58
CA ARG A 105 -18.88 0.70 17.02
C ARG A 105 -20.16 0.01 17.46
N LYS A 106 -21.23 0.17 16.67
CA LYS A 106 -22.52 -0.47 16.93
C LYS A 106 -22.41 -2.00 16.90
N VAL A 107 -21.75 -2.57 15.89
CA VAL A 107 -21.65 -4.05 15.73
C VAL A 107 -20.56 -4.68 16.63
N THR A 108 -19.60 -3.88 17.12
CA THR A 108 -18.49 -4.36 17.95
C THR A 108 -18.70 -4.14 19.45
N GLY A 109 -19.83 -3.55 19.86
CA GLY A 109 -20.06 -3.18 21.27
C GLY A 109 -19.19 -2.02 21.73
N GLY A 110 -18.96 -1.02 20.86
CA GLY A 110 -18.23 0.23 21.15
C GLY A 110 -16.76 0.23 20.73
N ARG A 111 -16.20 -0.91 20.30
CA ARG A 111 -14.80 -0.96 19.84
C ARG A 111 -14.62 -0.27 18.48
N PRO A 112 -13.47 0.42 18.24
CA PRO A 112 -13.25 1.19 17.03
C PRO A 112 -12.90 0.35 15.79
N PHE A 113 -12.65 -0.96 15.94
CA PHE A 113 -12.18 -1.85 14.88
C PHE A 113 -13.00 -3.14 14.80
N LEU A 114 -13.30 -3.59 13.56
CA LEU A 114 -13.87 -4.91 13.31
C LEU A 114 -12.85 -6.02 13.57
N LEU A 115 -11.61 -5.77 13.18
CA LEU A 115 -10.48 -6.69 13.24
C LEU A 115 -9.45 -6.18 14.24
N ASN A 116 -8.90 -7.08 15.06
CA ASN A 116 -7.76 -6.78 15.93
C ASN A 116 -6.47 -7.17 15.19
N GLN A 117 -5.77 -6.19 14.66
CA GLN A 117 -4.61 -6.37 13.77
C GLN A 117 -3.42 -5.55 14.27
N LEU A 118 -2.19 -5.95 13.92
CA LEU A 118 -0.97 -5.25 14.34
C LEU A 118 -1.01 -3.72 14.17
N PRO A 119 -1.53 -3.14 13.08
CA PRO A 119 -1.64 -1.69 12.96
C PRO A 119 -2.58 -1.02 13.97
N ASN A 120 -3.46 -1.80 14.62
CA ASN A 120 -4.45 -1.29 15.58
C ASN A 120 -4.02 -1.48 17.04
N MET A 121 -2.95 -2.23 17.26
CA MET A 121 -2.47 -2.60 18.59
C MET A 121 -1.42 -1.63 19.09
N ASP A 122 -1.34 -1.47 20.40
CA ASP A 122 -0.35 -0.63 21.06
C ASP A 122 0.38 -1.39 22.18
N GLY A 123 1.49 -0.86 22.64
CA GLY A 123 2.18 -1.32 23.85
C GLY A 123 2.55 -2.81 23.84
N ASP A 124 2.20 -3.51 24.93
CA ASP A 124 2.53 -4.93 25.13
C ASP A 124 1.77 -5.85 24.19
N GLU A 125 0.52 -5.52 23.85
CA GLU A 125 -0.29 -6.28 22.91
C GLU A 125 0.39 -6.32 21.53
N HIS A 126 0.79 -5.16 21.01
CA HIS A 126 1.54 -5.07 19.75
C HIS A 126 2.84 -5.89 19.80
N ARG A 127 3.63 -5.74 20.89
CA ARG A 127 4.90 -6.46 21.02
C ARG A 127 4.71 -7.98 21.02
N LEU A 128 3.70 -8.47 21.73
CA LEU A 128 3.38 -9.89 21.80
C LEU A 128 3.01 -10.44 20.42
N HIS A 129 2.05 -9.82 19.74
CA HIS A 129 1.57 -10.28 18.45
C HIS A 129 2.62 -10.15 17.34
N ARG A 130 3.41 -9.07 17.34
CA ARG A 130 4.51 -8.91 16.41
C ARG A 130 5.58 -9.99 16.58
N LYS A 131 5.90 -10.36 17.83
CA LYS A 131 6.90 -11.40 18.14
C LYS A 131 6.49 -12.77 17.58
N LEU A 132 5.20 -13.09 17.52
CA LEU A 132 4.72 -14.37 16.98
C LEU A 132 5.20 -14.62 15.55
N THR A 133 5.17 -13.59 14.70
CA THR A 133 5.36 -13.76 13.27
C THR A 133 6.62 -13.12 12.72
N GLN A 134 7.30 -12.26 13.48
CA GLN A 134 8.50 -11.56 12.98
C GLN A 134 9.61 -12.49 12.48
N ALA A 135 9.73 -13.68 13.06
CA ALA A 135 10.73 -14.67 12.63
C ALA A 135 10.45 -15.21 11.22
N TRP A 136 9.18 -15.30 10.81
CA TRP A 136 8.76 -15.70 9.48
C TRP A 136 9.21 -14.71 8.40
N PHE A 137 9.14 -13.41 8.70
CA PHE A 137 9.53 -12.34 7.80
C PHE A 137 10.98 -11.88 7.94
N ALA A 138 11.78 -12.58 8.76
CA ALA A 138 13.20 -12.29 8.90
C ALA A 138 13.98 -12.64 7.62
N PRO A 139 15.02 -11.88 7.24
CA PRO A 139 15.78 -12.10 5.99
C PRO A 139 16.27 -13.51 5.78
N GLY A 140 16.76 -14.17 6.85
CA GLY A 140 17.24 -15.56 6.78
C GLY A 140 16.14 -16.56 6.44
N ARG A 141 14.91 -16.33 6.91
CA ARG A 141 13.77 -17.21 6.65
C ARG A 141 13.21 -17.01 5.23
N ILE A 142 12.99 -15.77 4.81
CA ILE A 142 12.47 -15.49 3.47
C ILE A 142 13.43 -15.92 2.37
N LYS A 143 14.75 -15.87 2.61
CA LYS A 143 15.77 -16.31 1.65
C LYS A 143 15.61 -17.78 1.24
N ILE A 144 15.08 -18.63 2.12
CA ILE A 144 14.84 -20.05 1.81
C ILE A 144 13.80 -20.20 0.68
N LEU A 145 12.90 -19.23 0.53
CA LEU A 145 11.86 -19.23 -0.49
C LEU A 145 12.32 -18.68 -1.85
N ASP A 146 13.55 -18.15 -1.97
CA ASP A 146 14.04 -17.44 -3.17
C ASP A 146 13.78 -18.24 -4.47
N GLU A 147 14.22 -19.51 -4.54
CA GLU A 147 14.06 -20.31 -5.76
C GLU A 147 12.60 -20.69 -6.03
N GLU A 148 11.81 -20.96 -4.99
CA GLU A 148 10.38 -21.23 -5.14
C GLU A 148 9.65 -20.01 -5.70
N LEU A 149 9.91 -18.81 -5.15
CA LEU A 149 9.30 -17.56 -5.61
C LEU A 149 9.78 -17.18 -7.02
N ARG A 150 11.03 -17.50 -7.34
CA ARG A 150 11.56 -17.34 -8.70
C ARG A 150 10.84 -18.25 -9.69
N GLY A 151 10.55 -19.48 -9.30
CA GLY A 151 9.69 -20.39 -10.07
C GLY A 151 8.34 -19.79 -10.38
N TYR A 152 7.70 -19.15 -9.40
CA TYR A 152 6.41 -18.48 -9.61
C TYR A 152 6.50 -17.31 -10.62
N ALA A 153 7.55 -16.50 -10.56
CA ALA A 153 7.77 -15.43 -11.51
C ALA A 153 7.98 -15.97 -12.93
N ARG A 154 8.79 -17.02 -13.08
CA ARG A 154 9.04 -17.70 -14.36
C ARG A 154 7.75 -18.23 -14.97
N ASP A 155 6.99 -19.02 -14.22
CA ASP A 155 5.73 -19.60 -14.66
C ASP A 155 4.72 -18.52 -15.08
N LEU A 156 4.67 -17.39 -14.37
CA LEU A 156 3.80 -16.27 -14.70
C LEU A 156 4.22 -15.63 -16.02
N PHE A 157 5.49 -15.31 -16.18
CA PHE A 157 5.99 -14.66 -17.39
C PHE A 157 5.91 -15.58 -18.62
N ASP A 158 6.22 -16.86 -18.48
CA ASP A 158 6.14 -17.83 -19.56
C ASP A 158 4.70 -17.99 -20.09
N ARG A 159 3.69 -17.77 -19.24
CA ARG A 159 2.28 -17.81 -19.64
C ARG A 159 1.72 -16.50 -20.17
N THR A 160 2.30 -15.38 -19.77
CA THR A 160 1.68 -14.04 -20.01
C THR A 160 2.50 -13.16 -20.94
N LEU A 161 3.79 -13.38 -21.07
CA LEU A 161 4.72 -12.54 -21.82
C LEU A 161 5.52 -13.34 -22.85
N ASP A 162 4.91 -14.38 -23.43
CA ASP A 162 5.55 -15.17 -24.50
C ASP A 162 5.42 -14.46 -25.86
N GLY A 163 6.50 -14.44 -26.64
CA GLY A 163 6.57 -13.78 -27.95
C GLY A 163 6.47 -12.27 -27.86
N ASP A 164 5.93 -11.68 -28.94
CA ASP A 164 5.62 -10.25 -29.05
C ASP A 164 4.14 -10.04 -28.80
N GLY A 165 3.79 -9.08 -27.93
CA GLY A 165 2.39 -8.92 -27.56
C GLY A 165 2.05 -7.60 -26.90
N ARG A 166 0.80 -7.56 -26.44
CA ARG A 166 0.21 -6.47 -25.69
C ARG A 166 -0.56 -7.04 -24.52
N CYS A 167 -0.46 -6.40 -23.36
CA CYS A 167 -1.28 -6.77 -22.21
C CYS A 167 -1.55 -5.57 -21.32
N ASP A 168 -2.51 -5.72 -20.43
CA ASP A 168 -2.59 -4.88 -19.24
C ASP A 168 -1.65 -5.47 -18.17
N PHE A 169 -0.46 -4.87 -18.02
CA PHE A 169 0.59 -5.38 -17.14
C PHE A 169 0.16 -5.46 -15.68
N MET A 170 -0.70 -4.52 -15.22
CA MET A 170 -1.23 -4.59 -13.86
C MET A 170 -2.08 -5.85 -13.68
N ARG A 171 -3.02 -6.10 -14.60
CA ARG A 171 -3.98 -7.19 -14.51
C ARG A 171 -3.40 -8.56 -14.84
N ALA A 172 -2.49 -8.61 -15.83
CA ALA A 172 -1.94 -9.87 -16.31
C ALA A 172 -0.75 -10.36 -15.47
N VAL A 173 0.01 -9.44 -14.87
CA VAL A 173 1.31 -9.74 -14.28
C VAL A 173 1.43 -9.24 -12.84
N ALA A 174 1.36 -7.91 -12.63
CA ALA A 174 1.74 -7.30 -11.36
C ALA A 174 0.82 -7.70 -10.19
N SER A 175 -0.47 -7.99 -10.45
CA SER A 175 -1.40 -8.45 -9.41
C SER A 175 -1.19 -9.90 -9.00
N TRP A 176 -0.72 -10.77 -9.89
CA TRP A 176 -0.69 -12.21 -9.63
C TRP A 176 0.53 -12.69 -8.88
N TYR A 177 1.70 -12.12 -9.16
CA TYR A 177 2.94 -12.57 -8.54
C TYR A 177 2.96 -12.36 -7.02
N PRO A 178 2.72 -11.14 -6.48
CA PRO A 178 2.70 -10.93 -5.04
C PRO A 178 1.55 -11.67 -4.34
N LEU A 179 0.40 -11.82 -5.03
CA LEU A 179 -0.71 -12.62 -4.51
C LEU A 179 -0.26 -14.06 -4.26
N ARG A 180 0.34 -14.71 -5.26
CA ARG A 180 0.82 -16.10 -5.15
C ARG A 180 1.86 -16.25 -4.05
N VAL A 181 2.76 -15.29 -3.92
CA VAL A 181 3.79 -15.30 -2.87
C VAL A 181 3.15 -15.27 -1.48
N ILE A 182 2.25 -14.31 -1.22
CA ILE A 182 1.65 -14.22 0.12
C ILE A 182 0.70 -15.37 0.40
N MET A 183 -0.03 -15.88 -0.60
CA MET A 183 -0.89 -17.06 -0.44
C MET A 183 -0.07 -18.30 -0.08
N ARG A 184 1.10 -18.50 -0.72
CA ARG A 184 2.05 -19.57 -0.34
C ARG A 184 2.53 -19.43 1.11
N ILE A 185 2.85 -18.22 1.55
CA ILE A 185 3.31 -17.95 2.92
C ILE A 185 2.20 -18.24 3.94
N ILE A 186 0.97 -17.85 3.63
CA ILE A 186 -0.18 -18.11 4.49
C ILE A 186 -0.51 -19.62 4.53
N GLY A 187 -0.32 -20.33 3.43
CA GLY A 187 -0.70 -21.74 3.25
C GLY A 187 -2.01 -21.92 2.49
N VAL A 188 -2.43 -20.92 1.71
CA VAL A 188 -3.61 -20.97 0.84
C VAL A 188 -3.26 -21.75 -0.43
N PRO A 189 -4.08 -22.74 -0.86
CA PRO A 189 -3.89 -23.48 -2.10
C PRO A 189 -3.96 -22.60 -3.34
N ALA A 190 -3.24 -22.98 -4.41
CA ALA A 190 -3.17 -22.21 -5.65
C ALA A 190 -4.53 -22.08 -6.35
N GLU A 191 -5.43 -23.06 -6.23
CA GLU A 191 -6.78 -23.04 -6.76
C GLU A 191 -7.67 -21.96 -6.16
N ASP A 192 -7.34 -21.46 -4.96
CA ASP A 192 -8.10 -20.44 -4.23
C ASP A 192 -7.56 -19.02 -4.45
N GLU A 193 -6.46 -18.84 -5.18
CA GLU A 193 -5.84 -17.52 -5.43
C GLU A 193 -6.83 -16.52 -6.05
N ALA A 194 -7.65 -16.94 -7.00
CA ALA A 194 -8.63 -16.07 -7.64
C ALA A 194 -9.73 -15.60 -6.67
N LEU A 195 -10.15 -16.46 -5.73
CA LEU A 195 -11.07 -16.10 -4.66
C LEU A 195 -10.44 -15.06 -3.74
N MET A 196 -9.18 -15.27 -3.32
CA MET A 196 -8.45 -14.34 -2.46
C MET A 196 -8.26 -12.98 -3.12
N LEU A 197 -7.91 -12.95 -4.42
CA LEU A 197 -7.81 -11.70 -5.18
C LEU A 197 -9.13 -10.92 -5.16
N LYS A 198 -10.24 -11.58 -5.42
CA LYS A 198 -11.56 -10.95 -5.38
C LYS A 198 -11.86 -10.37 -3.99
N MET A 199 -11.60 -11.13 -2.93
CA MET A 199 -11.90 -10.72 -1.56
C MET A 199 -11.02 -9.56 -1.09
N THR A 200 -9.72 -9.54 -1.44
CA THR A 200 -8.82 -8.43 -1.11
C THR A 200 -9.21 -7.15 -1.83
N GLN A 201 -9.54 -7.23 -3.12
CA GLN A 201 -10.03 -6.08 -3.90
C GLN A 201 -11.33 -5.48 -3.34
N GLN A 202 -12.23 -6.32 -2.82
CA GLN A 202 -13.45 -5.86 -2.16
C GLN A 202 -13.19 -5.08 -0.86
N LEU A 203 -12.10 -5.36 -0.16
CA LEU A 203 -11.73 -4.63 1.06
C LEU A 203 -11.05 -3.28 0.78
N PHE A 204 -10.19 -3.20 -0.25
CA PHE A 204 -9.36 -2.01 -0.50
C PHE A 204 -9.82 -1.12 -1.65
N GLY A 205 -10.66 -1.64 -2.55
CA GLY A 205 -11.20 -0.90 -3.69
C GLY A 205 -12.68 -0.55 -3.61
N PRO A 206 -13.32 -0.36 -2.42
CA PRO A 206 -14.78 -0.22 -2.33
C PRO A 206 -15.32 1.06 -2.97
N ASP A 207 -14.49 2.07 -3.18
CA ASP A 207 -14.89 3.37 -3.74
C ASP A 207 -14.59 3.52 -5.24
N ASP A 208 -13.81 2.60 -5.84
CA ASP A 208 -13.57 2.62 -7.28
C ASP A 208 -14.80 2.07 -8.05
N PRO A 209 -15.41 2.87 -8.95
CA PRO A 209 -16.65 2.48 -9.64
C PRO A 209 -16.49 1.29 -10.58
N GLU A 210 -15.27 0.97 -11.02
CA GLU A 210 -15.00 -0.21 -11.87
C GLU A 210 -14.81 -1.50 -11.04
N ILE A 211 -14.43 -1.37 -9.77
CA ILE A 211 -14.31 -2.50 -8.82
C ILE A 211 -15.65 -2.71 -8.11
N LYS A 212 -16.37 -1.64 -7.85
CA LYS A 212 -17.69 -1.63 -7.19
C LYS A 212 -18.80 -2.06 -8.17
N THR A 213 -18.75 -3.31 -8.61
CA THR A 213 -19.77 -3.88 -9.51
C THR A 213 -21.11 -4.19 -8.82
N GLU A 214 -21.09 -4.33 -7.48
CA GLU A 214 -22.25 -4.56 -6.60
C GLU A 214 -22.11 -3.75 -5.32
N LYS A 215 -23.16 -3.70 -4.47
CA LYS A 215 -23.04 -3.16 -3.11
C LYS A 215 -22.10 -4.08 -2.31
N ILE A 216 -20.82 -3.69 -2.23
CA ILE A 216 -19.87 -4.41 -1.40
C ILE A 216 -20.26 -4.17 0.07
N ASP A 217 -20.64 -5.25 0.73
CA ASP A 217 -20.81 -5.26 2.17
C ASP A 217 -19.50 -5.73 2.81
N VAL A 218 -18.75 -4.76 3.36
CA VAL A 218 -17.46 -5.03 4.03
C VAL A 218 -17.63 -6.05 5.16
N ILE A 219 -18.76 -6.07 5.87
CA ILE A 219 -19.03 -7.03 6.96
C ILE A 219 -19.14 -8.43 6.39
N SER A 220 -19.91 -8.60 5.32
CA SER A 220 -20.03 -9.89 4.61
C SER A 220 -18.70 -10.38 4.04
N THR A 221 -17.87 -9.46 3.49
CA THR A 221 -16.55 -9.80 2.98
C THR A 221 -15.63 -10.29 4.11
N VAL A 222 -15.60 -9.58 5.24
CA VAL A 222 -14.83 -10.00 6.43
C VAL A 222 -15.32 -11.36 6.96
N GLN A 223 -16.65 -11.62 6.95
CA GLN A 223 -17.19 -12.90 7.37
C GLN A 223 -16.73 -14.02 6.43
N GLY A 224 -16.75 -13.80 5.11
CA GLY A 224 -16.24 -14.75 4.13
C GLY A 224 -14.76 -15.11 4.35
N PHE A 225 -13.93 -14.13 4.65
CA PHE A 225 -12.54 -14.39 5.06
C PHE A 225 -12.45 -15.22 6.35
N PHE A 226 -13.28 -14.93 7.35
CA PHE A 226 -13.28 -15.69 8.60
C PHE A 226 -13.67 -17.15 8.37
N ASP A 227 -14.68 -17.39 7.55
CA ASP A 227 -15.13 -18.75 7.26
C ASP A 227 -14.04 -19.54 6.51
N TYR A 228 -13.41 -18.94 5.51
CA TYR A 228 -12.29 -19.54 4.79
C TYR A 228 -11.09 -19.84 5.69
N PHE A 229 -10.60 -18.84 6.41
CA PHE A 229 -9.41 -19.00 7.23
C PHE A 229 -9.63 -19.86 8.48
N ARG A 230 -10.85 -19.97 8.98
CA ARG A 230 -11.18 -20.93 10.04
C ARG A 230 -11.00 -22.36 9.54
N ALA A 231 -11.47 -22.69 8.34
CA ALA A 231 -11.27 -24.00 7.75
C ALA A 231 -9.76 -24.32 7.56
N LEU A 232 -8.97 -23.33 7.10
CA LEU A 232 -7.52 -23.47 6.96
C LEU A 232 -6.86 -23.70 8.33
N LEU A 233 -7.21 -22.92 9.35
CA LEU A 233 -6.67 -23.03 10.72
C LEU A 233 -6.94 -24.43 11.30
N GLU A 234 -8.17 -24.94 11.17
CA GLU A 234 -8.52 -26.29 11.62
C GLU A 234 -7.73 -27.37 10.87
N SER A 235 -7.54 -27.21 9.56
CA SER A 235 -6.74 -28.17 8.79
C SER A 235 -5.30 -28.23 9.28
N ARG A 236 -4.70 -27.11 9.68
CA ARG A 236 -3.31 -27.04 10.17
C ARG A 236 -3.13 -27.54 11.59
N ARG A 237 -4.17 -27.57 12.40
CA ARG A 237 -4.15 -28.22 13.71
C ARG A 237 -3.96 -29.74 13.60
N THR A 238 -4.50 -30.35 12.54
CA THR A 238 -4.45 -31.79 12.30
C THR A 238 -3.29 -32.19 11.37
N ALA A 239 -2.95 -31.35 10.41
CA ALA A 239 -1.91 -31.56 9.40
C ALA A 239 -1.00 -30.31 9.29
N PRO A 240 -0.03 -30.15 10.19
CA PRO A 240 0.90 -29.02 10.14
C PRO A 240 1.71 -28.97 8.84
N ALA A 241 1.97 -27.76 8.33
CA ALA A 241 2.80 -27.52 7.16
C ALA A 241 3.80 -26.38 7.43
N ASP A 242 4.70 -26.12 6.48
CA ASP A 242 5.65 -25.00 6.58
C ASP A 242 5.01 -23.71 6.06
N ASP A 243 4.06 -23.19 6.85
CA ASP A 243 3.28 -22.00 6.53
C ASP A 243 2.90 -21.18 7.79
N LEU A 244 2.41 -19.96 7.55
CA LEU A 244 1.94 -19.07 8.60
C LEU A 244 0.69 -19.63 9.32
N ALA A 245 -0.14 -20.39 8.59
CA ALA A 245 -1.34 -20.99 9.17
C ALA A 245 -0.99 -21.99 10.28
N THR A 246 0.03 -22.80 10.10
CA THR A 246 0.53 -23.71 11.14
C THR A 246 1.05 -22.95 12.36
N LEU A 247 1.81 -21.87 12.15
CA LEU A 247 2.31 -21.03 13.24
C LEU A 247 1.15 -20.46 14.07
N LEU A 248 0.12 -19.92 13.40
CA LEU A 248 -1.04 -19.33 14.08
C LEU A 248 -1.94 -20.40 14.73
N ALA A 249 -2.02 -21.60 14.14
CA ALA A 249 -2.78 -22.72 14.71
C ALA A 249 -2.16 -23.24 16.03
N GLN A 250 -0.85 -23.09 16.20
CA GLN A 250 -0.08 -23.52 17.38
C GLN A 250 0.15 -22.37 18.38
N ALA A 251 -0.16 -21.13 18.02
CA ALA A 251 0.05 -19.98 18.89
C ALA A 251 -1.01 -19.90 20.00
N GLU A 252 -0.60 -19.40 21.18
CA GLU A 252 -1.49 -19.13 22.31
C GLU A 252 -2.21 -17.78 22.12
N ILE A 253 -3.03 -17.68 21.05
CA ILE A 253 -3.86 -16.50 20.74
C ILE A 253 -5.31 -16.93 20.49
N GLY A 254 -6.26 -15.99 20.62
CA GLY A 254 -7.65 -16.24 20.34
C GLY A 254 -7.90 -16.53 18.85
N GLU A 255 -8.90 -17.36 18.54
CA GLU A 255 -9.26 -17.69 17.16
C GLU A 255 -9.52 -16.42 16.31
N LYS A 256 -10.30 -15.47 16.87
CA LYS A 256 -10.59 -14.20 16.19
C LYS A 256 -9.34 -13.39 15.88
N GLU A 257 -8.34 -13.43 16.75
CA GLU A 257 -7.05 -12.77 16.54
C GLU A 257 -6.27 -13.45 15.43
N ALA A 258 -6.20 -14.79 15.42
CA ALA A 258 -5.58 -15.55 14.34
C ALA A 258 -6.25 -15.28 12.98
N LEU A 259 -7.60 -15.27 12.93
CA LEU A 259 -8.36 -14.95 11.72
C LEU A 259 -8.12 -13.51 11.24
N SER A 260 -8.05 -12.56 12.17
CA SER A 260 -7.71 -11.15 11.86
C SER A 260 -6.30 -11.02 11.31
N TYR A 261 -5.37 -11.86 11.78
CA TYR A 261 -3.99 -11.89 11.30
C TYR A 261 -3.90 -12.41 9.86
N PHE A 262 -4.65 -13.45 9.48
CA PHE A 262 -4.71 -13.93 8.09
C PHE A 262 -5.21 -12.85 7.14
N ILE A 263 -6.28 -12.15 7.50
CA ILE A 263 -6.80 -11.05 6.68
C ILE A 263 -5.72 -9.96 6.52
N LEU A 264 -5.02 -9.60 7.59
CA LEU A 264 -3.92 -8.64 7.51
C LEU A 264 -2.82 -9.12 6.56
N ALA A 265 -2.37 -10.36 6.69
CA ALA A 265 -1.30 -10.90 5.86
C ALA A 265 -1.72 -10.96 4.38
N ALA A 266 -2.93 -11.46 4.09
CA ALA A 266 -3.44 -11.57 2.74
C ALA A 266 -3.57 -10.21 2.04
N THR A 267 -4.04 -9.20 2.76
CA THR A 267 -4.29 -7.86 2.20
C THR A 267 -3.01 -7.01 2.14
N ALA A 268 -2.25 -6.94 3.22
CA ALA A 268 -1.05 -6.08 3.28
C ALA A 268 0.10 -6.58 2.38
N GLY A 269 0.21 -7.90 2.19
CA GLY A 269 1.30 -8.49 1.42
C GLY A 269 1.08 -8.49 -0.10
N HIS A 270 -0.16 -8.32 -0.56
CA HIS A 270 -0.49 -8.38 -1.99
C HIS A 270 -0.54 -7.00 -2.64
N ASP A 271 -1.52 -6.17 -2.28
CA ASP A 271 -1.85 -4.94 -3.03
C ASP A 271 -0.71 -3.91 -3.02
N THR A 272 0.03 -3.79 -1.92
CA THR A 272 1.13 -2.84 -1.79
C THR A 272 2.33 -3.21 -2.67
N THR A 273 2.68 -4.49 -2.74
CA THR A 273 3.77 -4.98 -3.60
C THR A 273 3.37 -4.92 -5.07
N SER A 274 2.12 -5.27 -5.40
CA SER A 274 1.56 -5.12 -6.76
C SER A 274 1.61 -3.67 -7.24
N ALA A 275 1.19 -2.74 -6.40
CA ALA A 275 1.25 -1.31 -6.68
C ALA A 275 2.69 -0.83 -6.90
N SER A 276 3.64 -1.30 -6.08
CA SER A 276 5.06 -0.95 -6.19
C SER A 276 5.69 -1.50 -7.47
N ILE A 277 5.36 -2.73 -7.86
CA ILE A 277 5.80 -3.35 -9.12
C ILE A 277 5.25 -2.57 -10.32
N ALA A 278 3.93 -2.37 -10.38
CA ALA A 278 3.29 -1.70 -11.52
C ALA A 278 3.70 -0.22 -11.62
N GLY A 279 3.69 0.51 -10.51
CA GLY A 279 4.08 1.91 -10.45
C GLY A 279 5.57 2.11 -10.71
N GLY A 280 6.43 1.21 -10.22
CA GLY A 280 7.87 1.18 -10.52
C GLY A 280 8.14 0.91 -12.00
N THR A 281 7.39 -0.03 -12.60
CA THR A 281 7.46 -0.29 -14.05
C THR A 281 7.04 0.94 -14.84
N LEU A 282 5.92 1.59 -14.47
CA LEU A 282 5.49 2.83 -15.10
C LEU A 282 6.57 3.93 -15.00
N ALA A 283 7.18 4.09 -13.81
CA ALA A 283 8.24 5.08 -13.61
C ALA A 283 9.46 4.81 -14.53
N LEU A 284 9.85 3.55 -14.69
CA LEU A 284 10.91 3.18 -15.65
C LEU A 284 10.50 3.48 -17.10
N LEU A 285 9.27 3.18 -17.50
CA LEU A 285 8.79 3.43 -18.87
C LEU A 285 8.65 4.93 -19.18
N GLN A 286 8.39 5.76 -18.16
CA GLN A 286 8.37 7.22 -18.28
C GLN A 286 9.77 7.86 -18.23
N ASN A 287 10.81 7.11 -17.81
CA ASN A 287 12.19 7.53 -17.74
C ASN A 287 13.10 6.53 -18.46
N PRO A 288 13.09 6.50 -19.82
CA PRO A 288 13.79 5.48 -20.61
C PRO A 288 15.28 5.36 -20.30
N GLU A 289 15.94 6.48 -19.96
CA GLU A 289 17.35 6.50 -19.57
C GLU A 289 17.60 5.72 -18.27
N GLN A 290 16.66 5.71 -17.34
CA GLN A 290 16.76 4.93 -16.10
C GLN A 290 16.46 3.44 -16.37
N PHE A 291 15.52 3.16 -17.29
CA PHE A 291 15.24 1.80 -17.75
C PHE A 291 16.48 1.15 -18.40
N ASP A 292 17.10 1.86 -19.36
CA ASP A 292 18.28 1.36 -20.05
C ASP A 292 19.49 1.23 -19.11
N ARG A 293 19.65 2.16 -18.18
CA ARG A 293 20.71 2.10 -17.16
C ARG A 293 20.54 0.88 -16.25
N LEU A 294 19.30 0.59 -15.78
CA LEU A 294 19.04 -0.57 -14.95
C LEU A 294 19.25 -1.88 -15.73
N ARG A 295 18.81 -1.91 -16.98
CA ARG A 295 19.00 -3.06 -17.89
C ARG A 295 20.47 -3.33 -18.19
N GLY A 296 21.27 -2.27 -18.29
CA GLY A 296 22.72 -2.35 -18.55
C GLY A 296 23.54 -2.73 -17.31
N ASP A 297 23.03 -2.43 -16.12
CA ASP A 297 23.71 -2.71 -14.85
C ASP A 297 22.71 -3.14 -13.77
N MET A 298 22.49 -4.44 -13.67
CA MET A 298 21.59 -5.04 -12.67
C MET A 298 22.12 -4.91 -11.23
N SER A 299 23.34 -4.47 -11.00
CA SER A 299 23.84 -4.18 -9.66
C SER A 299 23.12 -2.99 -9.01
N LEU A 300 22.45 -2.15 -9.82
CA LEU A 300 21.60 -1.04 -9.38
C LEU A 300 20.21 -1.47 -8.91
N LEU A 301 19.82 -2.75 -9.12
CA LEU A 301 18.47 -3.21 -8.80
C LEU A 301 18.06 -2.98 -7.34
N PRO A 302 18.91 -3.19 -6.32
CA PRO A 302 18.55 -2.91 -4.94
C PRO A 302 18.19 -1.43 -4.70
N SER A 303 18.96 -0.48 -5.23
CA SER A 303 18.66 0.95 -5.12
C SER A 303 17.45 1.35 -5.97
N ALA A 304 17.29 0.75 -7.15
CA ALA A 304 16.13 0.96 -8.00
C ALA A 304 14.82 0.51 -7.33
N ILE A 305 14.83 -0.60 -6.62
CA ILE A 305 13.67 -1.09 -5.86
C ILE A 305 13.29 -0.10 -4.75
N ASP A 306 14.25 0.37 -3.96
CA ASP A 306 13.97 1.36 -2.92
C ASP A 306 13.45 2.68 -3.52
N GLU A 307 13.98 3.13 -4.67
CA GLU A 307 13.46 4.29 -5.38
C GLU A 307 12.04 4.08 -5.92
N MET A 308 11.74 2.91 -6.50
CA MET A 308 10.38 2.55 -6.93
C MET A 308 9.40 2.59 -5.76
N ILE A 309 9.76 2.01 -4.61
CA ILE A 309 8.93 2.00 -3.40
C ILE A 309 8.73 3.42 -2.86
N ARG A 310 9.80 4.24 -2.81
CA ARG A 310 9.71 5.66 -2.44
C ARG A 310 8.77 6.42 -3.38
N TRP A 311 8.95 6.22 -4.69
CA TRP A 311 8.21 6.92 -5.74
C TRP A 311 6.72 6.62 -5.71
N VAL A 312 6.36 5.35 -5.54
CA VAL A 312 4.98 4.89 -5.51
C VAL A 312 4.31 5.20 -4.17
N SER A 313 4.98 4.92 -3.04
CA SER A 313 4.41 5.08 -1.69
C SER A 313 2.99 4.54 -1.59
N PRO A 314 2.75 3.22 -1.80
CA PRO A 314 1.41 2.68 -2.02
C PRO A 314 0.45 2.92 -0.84
N VAL A 315 0.92 2.81 0.40
CA VAL A 315 0.16 3.23 1.57
C VAL A 315 0.30 4.74 1.72
N THR A 316 -0.82 5.46 1.63
CA THR A 316 -0.79 6.92 1.66
C THR A 316 -0.62 7.47 3.07
N HIS A 317 -1.16 6.79 4.07
CA HIS A 317 -1.11 7.25 5.45
C HIS A 317 -1.39 6.16 6.47
N PHE A 318 -0.97 6.41 7.69
CA PHE A 318 -1.57 5.89 8.92
C PHE A 318 -1.83 7.03 9.89
N PHE A 319 -2.71 6.79 10.86
CA PHE A 319 -2.97 7.75 11.93
C PHE A 319 -2.22 7.42 13.21
N ARG A 320 -1.97 8.46 14.00
CA ARG A 320 -1.55 8.39 15.41
C ARG A 320 -2.43 9.34 16.21
N THR A 321 -2.62 9.02 17.47
CA THR A 321 -3.42 9.82 18.40
C THR A 321 -2.58 10.09 19.64
N PRO A 322 -2.28 11.36 19.96
CA PRO A 322 -1.55 11.69 21.19
C PRO A 322 -2.43 11.44 22.43
N THR A 323 -1.83 10.91 23.49
CA THR A 323 -2.48 10.65 24.78
C THR A 323 -2.46 11.85 25.71
N GLU A 324 -1.65 12.86 25.40
CA GLU A 324 -1.52 14.14 26.07
C GLU A 324 -1.35 15.25 25.03
N ASP A 325 -1.48 16.52 25.43
CA ASP A 325 -1.25 17.66 24.54
C ASP A 325 0.21 17.67 24.06
N TYR A 326 0.41 17.86 22.78
CA TYR A 326 1.71 17.78 22.15
C TYR A 326 2.01 18.96 21.23
N GLU A 327 3.20 19.53 21.36
CA GLU A 327 3.65 20.62 20.49
C GLU A 327 4.45 20.09 19.31
N LEU A 328 3.98 20.37 18.09
CA LEU A 328 4.69 20.03 16.86
C LEU A 328 4.72 21.24 15.92
N ARG A 329 5.90 21.75 15.59
CA ARG A 329 6.11 22.94 14.74
C ARG A 329 5.28 24.17 15.17
N GLY A 330 5.13 24.39 16.47
CA GLY A 330 4.37 25.52 17.01
C GLY A 330 2.85 25.37 16.92
N GLN A 331 2.38 24.17 16.59
CA GLN A 331 0.96 23.80 16.68
C GLN A 331 0.74 22.96 17.92
N THR A 332 -0.24 23.34 18.74
CA THR A 332 -0.70 22.54 19.88
C THR A 332 -1.71 21.52 19.42
N ILE A 333 -1.34 20.25 19.43
CA ILE A 333 -2.19 19.11 19.11
C ILE A 333 -2.76 18.56 20.41
N GLY A 334 -4.07 18.71 20.59
CA GLY A 334 -4.73 18.29 21.84
C GLY A 334 -4.78 16.76 21.97
N ALA A 335 -4.75 16.28 23.22
CA ALA A 335 -4.94 14.88 23.53
C ALA A 335 -6.19 14.31 22.83
N GLY A 336 -6.06 13.15 22.18
CA GLY A 336 -7.15 12.52 21.43
C GLY A 336 -7.38 13.04 20.01
N GLN A 337 -6.71 14.09 19.57
CA GLN A 337 -6.82 14.57 18.19
C GLN A 337 -6.02 13.67 17.23
N ALA A 338 -6.69 13.15 16.20
CA ALA A 338 -6.06 12.25 15.25
C ALA A 338 -5.07 13.00 14.34
N MET A 339 -3.92 12.39 14.07
CA MET A 339 -2.86 12.91 13.22
C MET A 339 -2.60 11.95 12.06
N MET A 340 -2.73 12.40 10.82
CA MET A 340 -2.42 11.65 9.60
C MET A 340 -0.93 11.78 9.27
N MET A 341 -0.19 10.67 9.31
CA MET A 341 1.19 10.57 8.83
C MET A 341 1.19 10.41 7.31
N CYS A 342 1.45 11.47 6.55
CA CYS A 342 1.35 11.45 5.08
C CYS A 342 2.66 10.97 4.44
N TYR A 343 2.76 9.66 4.15
CA TYR A 343 3.97 9.04 3.61
C TYR A 343 4.34 9.54 2.20
N PRO A 344 3.41 9.70 1.23
CA PRO A 344 3.77 10.24 -0.08
C PRO A 344 4.36 11.64 -0.03
N SER A 345 3.94 12.45 0.96
CA SER A 345 4.52 13.76 1.23
C SER A 345 5.91 13.64 1.83
N ALA A 346 6.05 12.88 2.91
CA ALA A 346 7.33 12.67 3.59
C ALA A 346 8.40 12.09 2.65
N ASN A 347 8.00 11.19 1.74
CA ASN A 347 8.88 10.58 0.73
C ASN A 347 9.26 11.52 -0.42
N ARG A 348 8.75 12.75 -0.43
CA ARG A 348 9.11 13.83 -1.36
C ARG A 348 9.54 15.10 -0.64
N ASP A 349 9.95 14.98 0.62
CA ASP A 349 10.44 16.11 1.40
C ASP A 349 11.79 16.60 0.88
N GLU A 350 11.83 17.84 0.46
CA GLU A 350 12.99 18.54 -0.11
C GLU A 350 14.14 18.71 0.91
N GLU A 351 13.85 18.59 2.21
CA GLU A 351 14.86 18.63 3.27
C GLU A 351 15.63 17.29 3.40
N VAL A 352 15.11 16.21 2.79
CA VAL A 352 15.69 14.86 2.91
C VAL A 352 16.12 14.29 1.58
N PHE A 353 15.34 14.56 0.52
CA PHE A 353 15.58 14.04 -0.82
C PHE A 353 15.93 15.17 -1.78
N ASP A 354 17.14 15.13 -2.30
CA ASP A 354 17.53 16.03 -3.38
C ASP A 354 16.73 15.72 -4.64
N GLU A 355 16.22 16.74 -5.33
CA GLU A 355 15.31 16.59 -6.48
C GLU A 355 14.20 15.52 -6.25
N PRO A 356 13.32 15.64 -5.22
CA PRO A 356 12.43 14.55 -4.79
C PRO A 356 11.39 14.14 -5.84
N TYR A 357 11.17 14.98 -6.85
CA TYR A 357 10.27 14.74 -7.99
C TYR A 357 11.00 14.19 -9.23
N ARG A 358 12.29 13.89 -9.12
CA ARG A 358 13.06 13.17 -10.11
C ARG A 358 13.14 11.69 -9.70
N PHE A 359 12.78 10.80 -10.63
CA PHE A 359 12.98 9.36 -10.46
C PHE A 359 14.42 9.00 -10.81
N ASP A 360 15.19 8.49 -9.86
CA ASP A 360 16.61 8.16 -10.03
C ASP A 360 16.94 6.83 -9.35
N ILE A 361 17.12 5.79 -10.12
CA ILE A 361 17.47 4.44 -9.64
C ILE A 361 18.82 4.34 -8.94
N GLY A 362 19.68 5.34 -9.13
CA GLY A 362 20.99 5.45 -8.47
C GLY A 362 20.99 6.35 -7.24
N ARG A 363 19.81 6.79 -6.79
CA ARG A 363 19.70 7.60 -5.58
C ARG A 363 20.39 6.88 -4.42
N PRO A 364 21.19 7.59 -3.59
CA PRO A 364 21.86 6.98 -2.43
C PRO A 364 20.86 6.28 -1.50
N PRO A 365 21.27 5.27 -0.72
CA PRO A 365 20.40 4.55 0.21
C PRO A 365 19.55 5.50 1.02
N HIS A 366 18.25 5.31 0.93
CA HIS A 366 17.34 6.26 1.51
C HIS A 366 16.58 5.75 2.70
N ARG A 367 16.20 6.72 3.48
CA ARG A 367 15.31 6.52 4.62
C ARG A 367 13.89 6.88 4.21
N HIS A 368 13.39 6.32 3.10
CA HIS A 368 11.97 6.54 2.75
C HIS A 368 11.06 5.91 3.81
N LEU A 369 9.89 6.52 4.02
CA LEU A 369 8.90 6.10 5.01
C LEU A 369 7.76 5.30 4.40
N ALA A 370 7.93 4.73 3.20
CA ALA A 370 6.90 3.89 2.57
C ALA A 370 6.60 2.61 3.35
N PHE A 371 7.51 2.18 4.22
CA PHE A 371 7.30 1.09 5.17
C PHE A 371 6.94 1.55 6.59
N GLY A 372 6.65 2.84 6.79
CA GLY A 372 6.53 3.43 8.12
C GLY A 372 7.87 3.51 8.85
N TYR A 373 7.82 3.85 10.13
CA TYR A 373 8.97 3.99 11.00
C TYR A 373 8.67 3.50 12.43
N GLY A 374 9.73 3.32 13.23
CA GLY A 374 9.60 2.94 14.65
C GLY A 374 9.08 1.52 14.88
N PRO A 375 8.41 1.25 16.01
CA PRO A 375 7.94 -0.09 16.38
C PRO A 375 6.94 -0.70 15.39
N HIS A 376 6.19 0.12 14.64
CA HIS A 376 5.23 -0.31 13.63
C HIS A 376 5.80 -0.40 12.20
N VAL A 377 7.13 -0.30 12.03
CA VAL A 377 7.74 -0.49 10.71
C VAL A 377 7.25 -1.79 10.07
N CYS A 378 7.00 -1.75 8.77
CA CYS A 378 6.43 -2.89 8.02
C CYS A 378 7.16 -4.20 8.30
N LEU A 379 6.41 -5.22 8.72
CA LEU A 379 6.95 -6.54 9.00
C LEU A 379 7.44 -7.22 7.72
N GLY A 380 6.73 -7.01 6.60
CA GLY A 380 7.01 -7.61 5.29
C GLY A 380 8.06 -6.86 4.45
N GLN A 381 8.72 -5.80 4.94
CA GLN A 381 9.61 -4.97 4.14
C GLN A 381 10.75 -5.71 3.43
N HIS A 382 11.27 -6.78 4.05
CA HIS A 382 12.32 -7.61 3.46
C HIS A 382 11.77 -8.55 2.38
N LEU A 383 10.56 -9.08 2.61
CA LEU A 383 9.85 -9.90 1.64
C LEU A 383 9.51 -9.08 0.39
N ALA A 384 8.92 -7.90 0.54
CA ALA A 384 8.56 -7.02 -0.57
C ALA A 384 9.79 -6.68 -1.46
N ARG A 385 10.93 -6.34 -0.84
CA ARG A 385 12.18 -6.10 -1.58
C ARG A 385 12.69 -7.35 -2.30
N MET A 386 12.59 -8.51 -1.68
CA MET A 386 12.98 -9.78 -2.31
C MET A 386 12.05 -10.13 -3.48
N GLU A 387 10.74 -9.98 -3.31
CA GLU A 387 9.76 -10.18 -4.37
C GLU A 387 10.04 -9.28 -5.57
N MET A 388 10.20 -7.98 -5.35
CA MET A 388 10.52 -7.04 -6.42
C MET A 388 11.86 -7.36 -7.08
N ARG A 389 12.88 -7.75 -6.32
CA ARG A 389 14.17 -8.18 -6.88
C ARG A 389 14.00 -9.37 -7.81
N ILE A 390 13.38 -10.44 -7.36
CA ILE A 390 13.13 -11.64 -8.16
C ILE A 390 12.31 -11.29 -9.40
N PHE A 391 11.25 -10.52 -9.22
CA PHE A 391 10.37 -10.10 -10.30
C PHE A 391 11.12 -9.36 -11.41
N PHE A 392 11.89 -8.34 -11.08
CA PHE A 392 12.62 -7.55 -12.08
C PHE A 392 13.81 -8.31 -12.67
N GLU A 393 14.52 -9.16 -11.91
CA GLU A 393 15.55 -10.06 -12.45
C GLU A 393 14.96 -10.97 -13.54
N GLU A 394 13.82 -11.63 -13.27
CA GLU A 394 13.17 -12.54 -14.20
C GLU A 394 12.51 -11.78 -15.38
N LEU A 395 11.95 -10.59 -15.14
CA LEU A 395 11.39 -9.73 -16.18
C LEU A 395 12.48 -9.33 -17.19
N PHE A 396 13.59 -8.74 -16.71
CA PHE A 396 14.67 -8.28 -17.56
C PHE A 396 15.42 -9.43 -18.27
N ALA A 397 15.40 -10.63 -17.71
CA ALA A 397 15.96 -11.81 -18.38
C ALA A 397 15.13 -12.21 -19.61
N ARG A 398 13.82 -11.96 -19.61
CA ARG A 398 12.87 -12.43 -20.67
C ARG A 398 12.48 -11.37 -21.66
N ILE A 399 12.36 -10.14 -21.23
CA ILE A 399 11.84 -9.04 -22.06
C ILE A 399 12.99 -8.33 -22.76
N ASP A 400 12.89 -8.20 -24.10
CA ASP A 400 13.80 -7.37 -24.88
C ASP A 400 13.31 -5.92 -24.95
N ARG A 401 12.01 -5.71 -25.08
CA ARG A 401 11.38 -4.41 -25.19
C ARG A 401 10.10 -4.36 -24.37
N LEU A 402 9.91 -3.26 -23.66
CA LEU A 402 8.68 -2.96 -22.91
C LEU A 402 8.37 -1.48 -23.09
N GLU A 403 7.17 -1.15 -23.55
CA GLU A 403 6.74 0.22 -23.85
C GLU A 403 5.29 0.43 -23.43
N LEU A 404 4.92 1.67 -23.12
CA LEU A 404 3.53 2.03 -22.94
C LEU A 404 2.75 1.87 -24.26
N ASP A 405 1.53 1.33 -24.15
CA ASP A 405 0.60 1.13 -25.27
C ASP A 405 -0.80 1.67 -24.94
N GLY A 406 -0.86 2.77 -24.23
CA GLY A 406 -2.06 3.47 -23.81
C GLY A 406 -1.85 4.21 -22.48
N ASP A 407 -2.91 4.86 -22.02
CA ASP A 407 -2.88 5.66 -20.81
C ASP A 407 -2.98 4.76 -19.56
N PRO A 408 -2.06 4.89 -18.58
CA PRO A 408 -2.19 4.25 -17.28
C PRO A 408 -3.42 4.76 -16.55
N ARG A 409 -4.12 3.88 -15.82
CA ARG A 409 -5.27 4.30 -15.01
C ARG A 409 -5.03 3.99 -13.55
N TRP A 410 -5.35 4.96 -12.68
CA TRP A 410 -5.16 4.87 -11.24
C TRP A 410 -6.42 4.38 -10.55
N ILE A 411 -6.26 3.64 -9.46
CA ILE A 411 -7.37 3.24 -8.60
C ILE A 411 -7.86 4.44 -7.80
N GLN A 412 -9.18 4.58 -7.68
CA GLN A 412 -9.80 5.61 -6.84
C GLN A 412 -9.87 5.11 -5.40
N THR A 413 -8.91 5.50 -4.59
CA THR A 413 -8.80 5.15 -3.18
C THR A 413 -8.02 6.21 -2.43
N ASN A 414 -8.33 6.40 -1.17
CA ASN A 414 -7.61 7.33 -0.31
C ASN A 414 -6.67 6.62 0.68
N PHE A 415 -6.44 5.31 0.56
CA PHE A 415 -5.61 4.56 1.50
C PHE A 415 -4.49 3.76 0.82
N VAL A 416 -4.77 2.70 0.08
CA VAL A 416 -3.74 1.95 -0.67
C VAL A 416 -3.86 2.30 -2.14
N GLY A 417 -2.99 3.20 -2.60
CA GLY A 417 -2.97 3.70 -3.97
C GLY A 417 -2.15 2.82 -4.92
N GLY A 418 -2.38 2.99 -6.21
CA GLY A 418 -1.65 2.29 -7.26
C GLY A 418 -2.38 2.37 -8.60
N LEU A 419 -1.87 1.64 -9.57
CA LEU A 419 -2.49 1.51 -10.89
C LEU A 419 -3.58 0.44 -10.85
N LYS A 420 -4.71 0.69 -11.52
CA LYS A 420 -5.71 -0.35 -11.85
C LYS A 420 -5.53 -0.91 -13.27
N SER A 421 -4.75 -0.21 -14.11
CA SER A 421 -4.45 -0.62 -15.49
C SER A 421 -3.14 0.00 -15.95
N LEU A 422 -2.30 -0.80 -16.58
CA LEU A 422 -1.05 -0.39 -17.21
C LEU A 422 -0.93 -1.07 -18.58
N PRO A 423 -1.48 -0.47 -19.64
CA PRO A 423 -1.38 -1.02 -20.99
C PRO A 423 0.07 -0.95 -21.50
N VAL A 424 0.61 -2.10 -21.88
CA VAL A 424 1.98 -2.19 -22.42
C VAL A 424 2.03 -3.01 -23.68
N ARG A 425 3.03 -2.69 -24.50
CA ARG A 425 3.51 -3.52 -25.62
C ARG A 425 4.89 -4.06 -25.26
N TYR A 426 5.12 -5.33 -25.55
CA TYR A 426 6.38 -6.00 -25.23
C TYR A 426 6.86 -6.89 -26.38
N SER A 427 8.17 -7.16 -26.40
CA SER A 427 8.76 -8.25 -27.14
C SER A 427 9.61 -9.11 -26.19
N SER A 428 9.50 -10.42 -26.31
CA SER A 428 10.34 -11.34 -25.56
C SER A 428 11.72 -11.46 -26.22
N ARG A 429 12.75 -11.73 -25.44
CA ARG A 429 14.03 -12.18 -25.96
C ARG A 429 13.82 -13.54 -26.64
N ALA A 430 14.32 -13.71 -27.87
CA ALA A 430 14.38 -15.03 -28.47
C ALA A 430 15.06 -15.97 -27.47
N ALA A 431 14.44 -17.12 -27.19
CA ALA A 431 15.03 -18.12 -26.30
C ALA A 431 16.44 -18.39 -26.82
N ILE A 432 17.45 -18.06 -26.01
CA ILE A 432 18.81 -18.48 -26.28
C ILE A 432 18.74 -19.99 -26.16
N ALA A 433 18.77 -20.67 -27.32
CA ALA A 433 18.80 -22.13 -27.36
C ALA A 433 19.96 -22.59 -26.50
N ALA A 434 19.65 -23.31 -25.39
CA ALA A 434 20.60 -23.86 -24.47
C ALA A 434 21.36 -25.04 -25.09
#